data_8de820ce5950bf12af8beab637d22f30
#
_entry.id   8de820ce5950bf12af8beab637d22f30
#
_cell.length_a   1.000
_cell.length_b   1.000
_cell.length_c   1.000
_cell.angle_alpha   90.00
_cell.angle_beta   90.00
_cell.angle_gamma   90.00
#
_symmetry.space_group_name_H-M   'P 1'
#
loop_
_entity.id
_entity.type
_entity.pdbx_description
1 polymer ?
#
loop_
_entity_poly.entity_id
_entity_poly.type
_entity_poly.pdbx_seq_one_letter_code
_entity_poly.pdbx_strand_id
1 'polypeptide(L)'
;VCDIHLHLLALSESNGCYVNPKFRRSLVYYLVNLFTDLPSSGSDEERDRQYVENLDGLLDTPFKRHCAILLAMDGVYDSSGELDLNKTPFLISNDYLFQVCSKNQQMLYPGASVNPYRRDALDELERVKELGAVLIKWIPNSQGIDPADKRILPFYRRMSELGLPLLTHAA
;
A
#
# COMPACT_ATOMS: atom_id res chain seq x y z
N VAL A 1 0.19 -11.82 18.56
CA VAL A 1 -0.43 -10.49 18.33
C VAL A 1 -0.26 -10.17 16.87
N CYS A 2 -1.30 -9.67 16.21
CA CYS A 2 -1.24 -9.25 14.81
C CYS A 2 -1.41 -7.73 14.74
N ASP A 3 -0.46 -7.05 14.10
CA ASP A 3 -0.60 -5.65 13.76
C ASP A 3 -1.41 -5.53 12.46
N ILE A 4 -2.50 -4.78 12.50
CA ILE A 4 -3.38 -4.60 11.34
C ILE A 4 -3.05 -3.33 10.53
N HIS A 5 -2.02 -2.56 10.90
CA HIS A 5 -1.74 -1.26 10.30
C HIS A 5 -0.25 -1.00 10.05
N LEU A 6 0.42 -1.93 9.40
CA LEU A 6 1.82 -1.81 9.05
C LEU A 6 1.96 -1.37 7.59
N HIS A 7 2.49 -0.17 7.35
CA HIS A 7 2.70 0.33 5.99
C HIS A 7 3.93 -0.31 5.35
N LEU A 8 3.78 -0.83 4.12
CA LEU A 8 4.92 -1.13 3.27
C LEU A 8 5.51 0.20 2.77
N LEU A 9 6.82 0.34 2.89
CA LEU A 9 7.56 1.46 2.30
C LEU A 9 8.43 0.94 1.17
N ALA A 10 8.34 1.59 0.02
CA ALA A 10 9.17 1.31 -1.13
C ALA A 10 9.33 2.58 -1.99
N LEU A 11 10.49 2.70 -2.60
CA LEU A 11 10.91 3.88 -3.35
C LEU A 11 11.16 3.59 -4.81
N SER A 12 11.44 2.31 -5.14
CA SER A 12 11.96 1.92 -6.44
C SER A 12 10.87 1.74 -7.49
N GLU A 13 11.08 2.38 -8.64
CA GLU A 13 10.22 2.20 -9.81
C GLU A 13 10.34 0.78 -10.38
N SER A 14 11.45 0.08 -10.16
CA SER A 14 11.60 -1.33 -10.57
C SER A 14 10.65 -2.28 -9.83
N ASN A 15 10.16 -1.87 -8.66
CA ASN A 15 9.13 -2.57 -7.89
C ASN A 15 7.69 -2.09 -8.24
N GLY A 16 7.54 -1.28 -9.30
CA GLY A 16 6.26 -0.65 -9.65
C GLY A 16 5.81 0.41 -8.63
N CYS A 17 6.72 0.88 -7.78
CA CYS A 17 6.46 1.93 -6.79
C CYS A 17 6.87 3.30 -7.33
N TYR A 18 6.33 4.36 -6.72
CA TYR A 18 6.64 5.72 -7.17
C TYR A 18 6.61 6.69 -6.00
N VAL A 19 7.56 7.62 -5.99
CA VAL A 19 7.57 8.76 -5.06
C VAL A 19 7.71 10.05 -5.85
N ASN A 20 6.71 10.91 -5.76
CA ASN A 20 6.70 12.19 -6.46
C ASN A 20 7.93 13.04 -6.08
N PRO A 21 8.68 13.59 -7.03
CA PRO A 21 9.87 14.41 -6.75
C PRO A 21 9.59 15.63 -5.86
N LYS A 22 8.37 16.22 -5.94
CA LYS A 22 7.96 17.31 -5.05
C LYS A 22 7.75 16.80 -3.63
N PHE A 23 7.16 15.61 -3.48
CA PHE A 23 6.95 14.97 -2.18
C PHE A 23 8.30 14.60 -1.54
N ARG A 24 9.26 14.05 -2.31
CA ARG A 24 10.63 13.75 -1.82
C ARG A 24 11.36 14.97 -1.24
N ARG A 25 10.97 16.19 -1.65
CA ARG A 25 11.56 17.46 -1.14
C ARG A 25 10.74 18.07 0.01
N SER A 26 9.66 17.45 0.43
CA SER A 26 8.78 17.97 1.48
C SER A 26 9.30 17.66 2.88
N LEU A 27 8.90 18.51 3.84
CA LEU A 27 9.16 18.26 5.26
C LEU A 27 8.52 16.94 5.71
N VAL A 28 7.37 16.59 5.17
CA VAL A 28 6.66 15.34 5.48
C VAL A 28 7.51 14.13 5.09
N TYR A 29 8.10 14.12 3.91
CA TYR A 29 9.01 13.04 3.50
C TYR A 29 10.25 12.94 4.38
N TYR A 30 10.82 14.09 4.78
CA TYR A 30 11.93 14.11 5.72
C TYR A 30 11.55 13.50 7.07
N LEU A 31 10.37 13.85 7.62
CA LEU A 31 9.87 13.27 8.87
C LEU A 31 9.57 11.77 8.72
N VAL A 32 8.98 11.34 7.60
CA VAL A 32 8.79 9.91 7.32
C VAL A 32 10.13 9.17 7.38
N ASN A 33 11.17 9.65 6.71
CA ASN A 33 12.50 9.02 6.76
C ASN A 33 13.12 9.04 8.16
N LEU A 34 12.81 10.03 8.99
CA LEU A 34 13.34 10.13 10.36
C LEU A 34 12.65 9.16 11.33
N PHE A 35 11.34 8.92 11.13
CA PHE A 35 10.53 8.10 12.04
C PHE A 35 10.24 6.68 11.51
N THR A 36 10.75 6.34 10.33
CA THR A 36 10.65 4.98 9.77
C THR A 36 12.04 4.38 9.68
N ASP A 37 12.13 3.08 9.82
CA ASP A 37 13.39 2.34 9.64
C ASP A 37 13.83 2.25 8.17
N LEU A 38 13.41 3.22 7.34
CA LEU A 38 13.83 3.30 5.95
C LEU A 38 15.31 3.71 5.90
N PRO A 39 16.19 2.91 5.27
CA PRO A 39 17.61 3.23 5.20
C PRO A 39 17.87 4.59 4.55
N SER A 40 18.82 5.34 5.09
CA SER A 40 19.12 6.70 4.64
C SER A 40 20.09 6.77 3.45
N SER A 41 20.74 5.65 3.09
CA SER A 41 21.77 5.56 2.04
C SER A 41 21.55 4.35 1.14
N GLY A 42 22.14 4.39 -0.05
CA GLY A 42 22.01 3.35 -1.08
C GLY A 42 21.04 3.73 -2.21
N SER A 43 20.95 2.88 -3.22
CA SER A 43 19.93 3.00 -4.27
C SER A 43 18.53 2.76 -3.71
N ASP A 44 17.48 3.21 -4.42
CA ASP A 44 16.11 2.97 -3.99
C ASP A 44 15.80 1.45 -3.85
N GLU A 45 16.35 0.61 -4.74
CA GLU A 45 16.24 -0.86 -4.66
C GLU A 45 16.91 -1.44 -3.42
N GLU A 46 18.10 -0.94 -3.08
CA GLU A 46 18.84 -1.40 -1.87
C GLU A 46 18.08 -1.00 -0.61
N ARG A 47 17.53 0.20 -0.58
CA ARG A 47 16.73 0.71 0.54
C ARG A 47 15.45 -0.09 0.72
N ASP A 48 14.74 -0.41 -0.38
CA ASP A 48 13.53 -1.24 -0.35
C ASP A 48 13.85 -2.64 0.20
N ARG A 49 14.93 -3.26 -0.29
CA ARG A 49 15.37 -4.59 0.19
C ARG A 49 15.70 -4.56 1.68
N GLN A 50 16.50 -3.60 2.11
CA GLN A 50 16.90 -3.48 3.51
C GLN A 50 15.73 -3.18 4.44
N TYR A 51 14.74 -2.40 3.99
CA TYR A 51 13.50 -2.18 4.73
C TYR A 51 12.75 -3.50 4.98
N VAL A 52 12.62 -4.34 3.96
CA VAL A 52 11.95 -5.66 4.09
C VAL A 52 12.74 -6.59 5.01
N GLU A 53 14.08 -6.60 4.92
CA GLU A 53 14.94 -7.40 5.83
C GLU A 53 14.80 -6.95 7.29
N ASN A 54 14.75 -5.63 7.54
CA ASN A 54 14.52 -5.08 8.87
C ASN A 54 13.13 -5.46 9.41
N LEU A 55 12.11 -5.41 8.56
CA LEU A 55 10.74 -5.79 8.90
C LEU A 55 10.65 -7.26 9.31
N ASP A 56 11.26 -8.16 8.57
CA ASP A 56 11.29 -9.58 8.90
C ASP A 56 11.97 -9.81 10.27
N GLY A 57 13.06 -9.10 10.56
CA GLY A 57 13.74 -9.15 11.85
C GLY A 57 12.90 -8.64 13.03
N LEU A 58 12.01 -7.66 12.81
CA LEU A 58 11.10 -7.16 13.83
C LEU A 58 9.95 -8.13 14.14
N LEU A 59 9.50 -8.88 13.14
CA LEU A 59 8.38 -9.81 13.27
C LEU A 59 8.80 -11.17 13.87
N ASP A 60 10.02 -11.63 13.59
CA ASP A 60 10.54 -12.92 14.08
C ASP A 60 11.49 -12.71 15.27
N THR A 61 10.93 -12.53 16.45
CA THR A 61 11.72 -12.42 17.68
C THR A 61 11.81 -13.78 18.40
N PRO A 62 12.91 -14.06 19.15
CA PRO A 62 13.12 -15.36 19.82
C PRO A 62 12.01 -15.77 20.78
N PHE A 63 11.25 -14.81 21.29
CA PHE A 63 10.25 -15.05 22.35
C PHE A 63 8.81 -14.94 21.88
N LYS A 64 8.55 -14.40 20.67
CA LYS A 64 7.19 -14.17 20.19
C LYS A 64 7.16 -13.95 18.70
N ARG A 65 6.39 -14.77 17.99
CA ARG A 65 6.04 -14.50 16.58
C ARG A 65 4.90 -13.49 16.53
N HIS A 66 5.08 -12.47 15.75
CA HIS A 66 4.07 -11.48 15.47
C HIS A 66 3.59 -11.67 14.04
N CYS A 67 2.33 -11.35 13.77
CA CYS A 67 1.87 -11.22 12.40
C CYS A 67 1.47 -9.76 12.14
N ALA A 68 1.52 -9.37 10.87
CA ALA A 68 1.10 -8.04 10.45
C ALA A 68 0.32 -8.10 9.14
N ILE A 69 -0.62 -7.16 8.99
CA ILE A 69 -1.19 -6.84 7.68
C ILE A 69 -0.33 -5.72 7.10
N LEU A 70 0.40 -6.07 6.04
CA LEU A 70 1.25 -5.14 5.31
C LEU A 70 0.43 -4.40 4.28
N LEU A 71 0.50 -3.06 4.27
CA LEU A 71 -0.42 -2.20 3.53
C LEU A 71 0.26 -1.56 2.33
N ALA A 72 -0.29 -1.78 1.14
CA ALA A 72 0.04 -1.03 -0.07
C ALA A 72 -0.63 0.36 -0.08
N MET A 73 -0.30 1.16 -1.08
CA MET A 73 -0.95 2.45 -1.33
C MET A 73 -1.05 2.72 -2.82
N ASP A 74 -2.28 2.82 -3.32
CA ASP A 74 -2.57 3.19 -4.70
C ASP A 74 -2.44 4.71 -4.91
N GLY A 75 -2.36 5.13 -6.18
CA GLY A 75 -2.20 6.53 -6.58
C GLY A 75 -3.52 7.30 -6.72
N VAL A 76 -3.40 8.50 -7.27
CA VAL A 76 -4.51 9.35 -7.70
C VAL A 76 -4.82 9.07 -9.17
N TYR A 77 -6.11 9.02 -9.52
CA TYR A 77 -6.57 8.78 -10.88
C TYR A 77 -7.32 9.99 -11.43
N ASP A 78 -7.19 10.23 -12.71
CA ASP A 78 -7.90 11.30 -13.39
C ASP A 78 -9.34 10.90 -13.77
N SER A 79 -10.08 11.79 -14.43
CA SER A 79 -11.46 11.56 -14.84
C SER A 79 -11.63 10.47 -15.90
N SER A 80 -10.56 10.03 -16.55
CA SER A 80 -10.55 8.91 -17.50
C SER A 80 -10.22 7.55 -16.83
N GLY A 81 -9.85 7.59 -15.55
CA GLY A 81 -9.43 6.42 -14.79
C GLY A 81 -7.97 6.03 -15.01
N GLU A 82 -7.16 6.94 -15.54
CA GLU A 82 -5.71 6.76 -15.70
C GLU A 82 -4.94 7.34 -14.51
N LEU A 83 -3.81 6.71 -14.16
CA LEU A 83 -2.96 7.14 -13.05
C LEU A 83 -2.34 8.52 -13.31
N ASP A 84 -2.61 9.48 -12.44
CA ASP A 84 -2.05 10.83 -12.47
C ASP A 84 -0.83 10.92 -11.53
N LEU A 85 0.36 10.65 -12.05
CA LEU A 85 1.61 10.75 -11.31
C LEU A 85 1.92 12.16 -10.80
N ASN A 86 1.38 13.21 -11.44
CA ASN A 86 1.60 14.59 -10.97
C ASN A 86 0.88 14.88 -9.66
N LYS A 87 -0.26 14.22 -9.42
CA LYS A 87 -1.06 14.35 -8.20
C LYS A 87 -0.79 13.25 -7.19
N THR A 88 -0.22 12.13 -7.61
CA THR A 88 0.15 11.03 -6.73
C THR A 88 1.37 11.40 -5.89
N PRO A 89 1.28 11.49 -4.55
CA PRO A 89 2.44 11.80 -3.70
C PRO A 89 3.40 10.62 -3.64
N PHE A 90 2.89 9.42 -3.42
CA PHE A 90 3.61 8.16 -3.53
C PHE A 90 2.64 7.01 -3.83
N LEU A 91 3.18 5.96 -4.42
CA LEU A 91 2.47 4.74 -4.79
C LEU A 91 3.30 3.53 -4.37
N ILE A 92 2.68 2.60 -3.70
CA ILE A 92 3.23 1.29 -3.37
C ILE A 92 2.38 0.25 -4.09
N SER A 93 2.97 -0.42 -5.06
CA SER A 93 2.22 -1.34 -5.93
C SER A 93 1.70 -2.56 -5.17
N ASN A 94 0.53 -3.05 -5.56
CA ASN A 94 0.00 -4.31 -5.06
C ASN A 94 0.91 -5.49 -5.44
N ASP A 95 1.54 -5.46 -6.62
CA ASP A 95 2.44 -6.52 -7.05
C ASP A 95 3.65 -6.66 -6.12
N TYR A 96 4.26 -5.54 -5.74
CA TYR A 96 5.35 -5.57 -4.77
C TYR A 96 4.89 -6.02 -3.39
N LEU A 97 3.72 -5.57 -2.95
CA LEU A 97 3.10 -6.06 -1.71
C LEU A 97 2.99 -7.58 -1.70
N PHE A 98 2.41 -8.18 -2.74
CA PHE A 98 2.27 -9.64 -2.84
C PHE A 98 3.62 -10.35 -2.93
N GLN A 99 4.59 -9.78 -3.64
CA GLN A 99 5.95 -10.30 -3.69
C GLN A 99 6.60 -10.34 -2.30
N VAL A 100 6.46 -9.29 -1.50
CA VAL A 100 6.99 -9.24 -0.12
C VAL A 100 6.26 -10.24 0.77
N CYS A 101 4.93 -10.25 0.78
CA CYS A 101 4.14 -11.17 1.60
C CYS A 101 4.39 -12.64 1.25
N SER A 102 4.65 -12.96 -0.03
CA SER A 102 4.90 -14.34 -0.47
C SER A 102 6.17 -14.96 0.15
N LYS A 103 7.14 -14.13 0.53
CA LYS A 103 8.39 -14.58 1.17
C LYS A 103 8.18 -14.97 2.64
N ASN A 104 7.14 -14.44 3.29
CA ASN A 104 6.86 -14.67 4.72
C ASN A 104 5.37 -14.85 5.01
N GLN A 105 4.75 -15.84 4.36
CA GLN A 105 3.30 -16.11 4.40
C GLN A 105 2.75 -16.44 5.80
N GLN A 106 3.60 -16.76 6.76
CA GLN A 106 3.17 -17.08 8.13
C GLN A 106 3.01 -15.83 9.00
N MET A 107 3.65 -14.71 8.62
CA MET A 107 3.70 -13.50 9.43
C MET A 107 3.14 -12.28 8.71
N LEU A 108 3.19 -12.22 7.37
CA LEU A 108 2.72 -11.09 6.58
C LEU A 108 1.47 -11.44 5.76
N TYR A 109 0.43 -10.64 5.95
CA TYR A 109 -0.84 -10.73 5.23
C TYR A 109 -1.01 -9.50 4.35
N PRO A 110 -1.38 -9.64 3.07
CA PRO A 110 -1.48 -8.49 2.17
C PRO A 110 -2.76 -7.69 2.39
N GLY A 111 -2.61 -6.40 2.74
CA GLY A 111 -3.65 -5.38 2.69
C GLY A 111 -3.47 -4.55 1.43
N ALA A 112 -4.18 -4.90 0.37
CA ALA A 112 -4.06 -4.26 -0.94
C ALA A 112 -4.66 -2.85 -0.93
N SER A 113 -4.25 -2.00 -1.88
CA SER A 113 -4.87 -0.70 -2.09
C SER A 113 -5.40 -0.61 -3.51
N VAL A 114 -6.66 -0.26 -3.66
CA VAL A 114 -7.32 -0.10 -4.96
C VAL A 114 -8.13 1.19 -4.93
N ASN A 115 -7.74 2.18 -5.74
CA ASN A 115 -8.49 3.41 -5.88
C ASN A 115 -9.77 3.15 -6.70
N PRO A 116 -10.96 3.53 -6.20
CA PRO A 116 -12.24 3.23 -6.86
C PRO A 116 -12.44 4.01 -8.18
N TYR A 117 -11.59 5.02 -8.45
CA TYR A 117 -11.64 5.79 -9.69
C TYR A 117 -10.77 5.22 -10.81
N ARG A 118 -10.05 4.14 -10.58
CA ARG A 118 -9.34 3.40 -11.65
C ARG A 118 -10.33 2.90 -12.68
N ARG A 119 -9.92 2.88 -13.95
CA ARG A 119 -10.72 2.29 -15.03
C ARG A 119 -10.99 0.80 -14.79
N ASP A 120 -10.01 0.09 -14.25
CA ASP A 120 -10.00 -1.34 -13.96
C ASP A 120 -10.28 -1.67 -12.48
N ALA A 121 -10.93 -0.76 -11.74
CA ALA A 121 -11.08 -0.86 -10.27
C ALA A 121 -11.72 -2.18 -9.82
N LEU A 122 -12.75 -2.68 -10.54
CA LEU A 122 -13.43 -3.91 -10.18
C LEU A 122 -12.59 -5.15 -10.52
N ASP A 123 -11.94 -5.15 -11.67
CA ASP A 123 -11.03 -6.23 -12.09
C ASP A 123 -9.84 -6.33 -11.12
N GLU A 124 -9.29 -5.18 -10.70
CA GLU A 124 -8.20 -5.15 -9.72
C GLU A 124 -8.66 -5.65 -8.35
N LEU A 125 -9.90 -5.35 -7.91
CA LEU A 125 -10.45 -5.93 -6.68
C LEU A 125 -10.48 -7.46 -6.74
N GLU A 126 -10.93 -8.01 -7.84
CA GLU A 126 -10.96 -9.46 -8.06
C GLU A 126 -9.55 -10.04 -8.04
N ARG A 127 -8.64 -9.43 -8.78
CA ARG A 127 -7.24 -9.86 -8.85
C ARG A 127 -6.57 -9.87 -7.47
N VAL A 128 -6.70 -8.81 -6.69
CA VAL A 128 -6.07 -8.77 -5.37
C VAL A 128 -6.70 -9.75 -4.39
N LYS A 129 -8.01 -10.01 -4.53
CA LYS A 129 -8.69 -11.06 -3.73
C LYS A 129 -8.17 -12.44 -4.07
N GLU A 130 -8.01 -12.78 -5.34
CA GLU A 130 -7.47 -14.07 -5.81
C GLU A 130 -6.01 -14.25 -5.34
N LEU A 131 -5.22 -13.17 -5.29
CA LEU A 131 -3.85 -13.18 -4.76
C LEU A 131 -3.78 -13.23 -3.22
N GLY A 132 -4.92 -13.22 -2.53
CA GLY A 132 -4.99 -13.44 -1.09
C GLY A 132 -5.05 -12.16 -0.25
N ALA A 133 -5.42 -11.01 -0.83
CA ALA A 133 -5.66 -9.79 -0.04
C ALA A 133 -6.71 -10.03 1.05
N VAL A 134 -6.41 -9.59 2.27
CA VAL A 134 -7.28 -9.74 3.44
C VAL A 134 -8.13 -8.51 3.71
N LEU A 135 -7.75 -7.35 3.17
CA LEU A 135 -8.48 -6.09 3.24
C LEU A 135 -8.05 -5.14 2.12
N ILE A 136 -8.85 -4.06 1.93
CA ILE A 136 -8.48 -2.92 1.09
C ILE A 136 -8.11 -1.74 1.98
N LYS A 137 -7.00 -1.08 1.64
CA LYS A 137 -6.49 0.11 2.33
C LYS A 137 -6.73 1.38 1.53
N TRP A 138 -7.26 2.41 2.20
CA TRP A 138 -7.32 3.76 1.65
C TRP A 138 -6.69 4.80 2.58
N ILE A 139 -6.12 5.83 1.95
CA ILE A 139 -5.78 7.12 2.53
C ILE A 139 -6.46 8.19 1.66
N PRO A 140 -7.75 8.49 1.89
CA PRO A 140 -8.60 9.25 0.95
C PRO A 140 -7.98 10.56 0.48
N ASN A 141 -7.44 11.37 1.39
CA ASN A 141 -6.82 12.65 1.05
C ASN A 141 -5.62 12.52 0.09
N SER A 142 -4.77 11.50 0.31
CA SER A 142 -3.59 11.27 -0.52
C SER A 142 -3.91 10.62 -1.86
N GLN A 143 -5.03 9.91 -1.95
CA GLN A 143 -5.48 9.19 -3.14
C GLN A 143 -6.56 9.91 -3.94
N GLY A 144 -7.00 11.09 -3.46
CA GLY A 144 -8.07 11.87 -4.11
C GLY A 144 -9.43 11.16 -4.09
N ILE A 145 -9.69 10.33 -3.07
CA ILE A 145 -10.93 9.57 -2.94
C ILE A 145 -11.94 10.37 -2.10
N ASP A 146 -13.15 10.56 -2.62
CA ASP A 146 -14.31 10.96 -1.83
C ASP A 146 -15.11 9.70 -1.44
N PRO A 147 -15.06 9.26 -0.18
CA PRO A 147 -15.79 8.06 0.25
C PRO A 147 -17.31 8.17 0.14
N ALA A 148 -17.86 9.38 0.03
CA ALA A 148 -19.30 9.64 -0.14
C ALA A 148 -19.74 9.73 -1.62
N ASP A 149 -18.81 9.64 -2.56
CA ASP A 149 -19.13 9.73 -3.99
C ASP A 149 -20.01 8.55 -4.43
N LYS A 150 -21.19 8.87 -4.96
CA LYS A 150 -22.14 7.84 -5.42
C LYS A 150 -21.61 6.98 -6.57
N ARG A 151 -20.62 7.48 -7.33
CA ARG A 151 -19.99 6.75 -8.44
C ARG A 151 -19.26 5.49 -7.97
N ILE A 152 -18.80 5.47 -6.71
CA ILE A 152 -18.05 4.33 -6.15
C ILE A 152 -18.93 3.27 -5.47
N LEU A 153 -20.28 3.42 -5.49
CA LEU A 153 -21.19 2.41 -4.94
C LEU A 153 -21.01 1.00 -5.56
N PRO A 154 -20.73 0.83 -6.87
CA PRO A 154 -20.41 -0.49 -7.42
C PRO A 154 -19.16 -1.11 -6.80
N PHE A 155 -18.14 -0.29 -6.50
CA PHE A 155 -16.92 -0.72 -5.84
C PHE A 155 -17.20 -1.27 -4.42
N TYR A 156 -17.97 -0.56 -3.61
CA TYR A 156 -18.38 -1.03 -2.28
C TYR A 156 -19.18 -2.33 -2.33
N ARG A 157 -20.10 -2.46 -3.29
CA ARG A 157 -20.87 -3.71 -3.48
C ARG A 157 -19.92 -4.86 -3.79
N ARG A 158 -18.97 -4.66 -4.72
CA ARG A 158 -18.01 -5.70 -5.09
C ARG A 158 -17.10 -6.09 -3.94
N MET A 159 -16.60 -5.12 -3.16
CA MET A 159 -15.86 -5.40 -1.94
C MET A 159 -16.66 -6.30 -0.98
N SER A 160 -17.94 -5.98 -0.77
CA SER A 160 -18.82 -6.76 0.11
C SER A 160 -19.02 -8.19 -0.39
N GLU A 161 -19.25 -8.37 -1.70
CA GLU A 161 -19.38 -9.69 -2.33
C GLU A 161 -18.12 -10.53 -2.18
N LEU A 162 -16.94 -9.90 -2.31
CA LEU A 162 -15.63 -10.54 -2.16
C LEU A 162 -15.23 -10.76 -0.70
N GLY A 163 -16.00 -10.22 0.27
CA GLY A 163 -15.65 -10.27 1.69
C GLY A 163 -14.35 -9.52 2.01
N LEU A 164 -14.10 -8.39 1.35
CA LEU A 164 -12.94 -7.53 1.58
C LEU A 164 -13.34 -6.34 2.45
N PRO A 165 -12.94 -6.29 3.72
CA PRO A 165 -13.16 -5.12 4.57
C PRO A 165 -12.31 -3.93 4.12
N LEU A 166 -12.79 -2.72 4.40
CA LEU A 166 -12.06 -1.47 4.16
C LEU A 166 -11.37 -0.98 5.43
N LEU A 167 -10.08 -0.76 5.35
CA LEU A 167 -9.29 -0.01 6.34
C LEU A 167 -8.98 1.37 5.77
N THR A 168 -9.53 2.42 6.35
CA THR A 168 -9.35 3.79 5.86
C THR A 168 -8.83 4.72 6.94
N HIS A 169 -8.02 5.71 6.57
CA HIS A 169 -7.75 6.86 7.41
C HIS A 169 -8.97 7.80 7.41
N ALA A 170 -9.26 8.40 8.56
CA ALA A 170 -10.40 9.29 8.75
C ALA A 170 -10.05 10.79 8.63
N ALA A 171 -8.79 11.13 8.29
CA ALA A 171 -8.33 12.52 8.19
C ALA A 171 -8.04 12.90 6.75
#